data_d0b6e0bc65d30118f757730de49d0f91
#
_entry.id   d0b6e0bc65d30118f757730de49d0f91
#
_cell.length_a   1.000
_cell.length_b   1.000
_cell.length_c   1.000
_cell.angle_alpha   90.00
_cell.angle_beta   90.00
_cell.angle_gamma   90.00
#
_symmetry.space_group_name_H-M   'P 1'
#
loop_
_entity.id
_entity.type
_entity.pdbx_description
1 polymer ?
#
loop_
_entity_poly.entity_id
_entity_poly.type
_entity_poly.pdbx_seq_one_letter_code
_entity_poly.pdbx_strand_id
1 'polypeptide(L)'
;MELSIIRSLMDKSFYDDHRGSKCPPRLFSKDARKIKEAIDTAMDRYERTVTPDEVEALFMANNPTLTTAQKQGYASMFSSIKREQPMGSDIAQEVLSKLFQQVVGEDVANIGFDMVNGD
;
A
#
# COMPACT_ATOMS: atom_id res chain seq x y z
N MET A 1 9.98 -4.80 1.75
CA MET A 1 9.38 -3.86 2.73
C MET A 1 7.98 -3.42 2.35
N GLU A 2 7.83 -2.92 1.14
CA GLU A 2 6.55 -2.45 0.61
C GLU A 2 5.44 -3.50 0.70
N LEU A 3 5.72 -4.73 0.27
CA LEU A 3 4.74 -5.81 0.26
C LEU A 3 4.37 -6.27 1.67
N SER A 4 5.31 -6.22 2.60
CA SER A 4 5.03 -6.53 4.02
C SER A 4 4.06 -5.53 4.63
N ILE A 5 4.21 -4.24 4.29
CA ILE A 5 3.30 -3.20 4.75
C ILE A 5 1.91 -3.44 4.16
N ILE A 6 1.84 -3.73 2.86
CA ILE A 6 0.56 -4.02 2.19
C ILE A 6 -0.12 -5.23 2.83
N ARG A 7 0.64 -6.28 3.10
CA ARG A 7 0.10 -7.48 3.77
C ARG A 7 -0.46 -7.13 5.15
N SER A 8 0.22 -6.28 5.89
CA SER A 8 -0.20 -5.84 7.22
C SER A 8 -1.46 -4.98 7.16
N LEU A 9 -1.61 -4.15 6.13
CA LEU A 9 -2.79 -3.29 5.95
C LEU A 9 -4.07 -4.08 5.71
N MET A 10 -3.97 -5.35 5.40
CA MET A 10 -5.15 -6.23 5.27
C MET A 10 -5.75 -6.61 6.61
N ASP A 11 -5.03 -6.41 7.71
CA ASP A 11 -5.54 -6.55 9.06
C ASP A 11 -6.25 -5.27 9.47
N LYS A 12 -7.49 -5.37 9.92
CA LYS A 12 -8.33 -4.21 10.23
C LYS A 12 -7.73 -3.33 11.32
N SER A 13 -7.18 -3.94 12.36
CA SER A 13 -6.57 -3.21 13.48
C SER A 13 -5.34 -2.44 13.01
N PHE A 14 -4.48 -3.07 12.24
CA PHE A 14 -3.30 -2.42 11.67
C PHE A 14 -3.71 -1.30 10.71
N TYR A 15 -4.70 -1.54 9.87
CA TYR A 15 -5.20 -0.55 8.93
C TYR A 15 -5.70 0.70 9.63
N ASP A 16 -6.50 0.54 10.68
CA ASP A 16 -7.05 1.67 11.43
C ASP A 16 -5.95 2.48 12.12
N ASP A 17 -4.90 1.81 12.60
CA ASP A 17 -3.78 2.47 13.27
C ASP A 17 -2.89 3.26 12.31
N HIS A 18 -2.80 2.85 11.05
CA HIS A 18 -1.79 3.37 10.12
C HIS A 18 -2.36 4.00 8.84
N ARG A 19 -3.66 4.22 8.77
CA ARG A 19 -4.25 4.88 7.60
C ARG A 19 -3.97 6.38 7.60
N GLY A 20 -4.18 6.98 6.44
CA GLY A 20 -4.04 8.43 6.30
C GLY A 20 -2.59 8.90 6.29
N SER A 21 -2.28 9.91 7.08
CA SER A 21 -0.95 10.51 7.11
C SER A 21 0.12 9.59 7.65
N LYS A 22 -0.26 8.52 8.37
CA LYS A 22 0.69 7.55 8.92
C LYS A 22 1.19 6.58 7.84
N CYS A 23 0.47 6.44 6.75
CA CYS A 23 0.83 5.55 5.64
C CYS A 23 0.55 6.26 4.31
N PRO A 24 1.35 7.27 3.95
CA PRO A 24 1.11 8.04 2.73
C PRO A 24 1.31 7.19 1.48
N PRO A 25 0.53 7.45 0.41
CA PRO A 25 0.65 6.68 -0.84
C PRO A 25 2.04 6.67 -1.45
N ARG A 26 2.86 7.68 -1.15
CA ARG A 26 4.22 7.80 -1.69
C ARG A 26 5.18 6.72 -1.20
N LEU A 27 4.83 6.00 -0.15
CA LEU A 27 5.63 4.87 0.33
C LEU A 27 5.58 3.70 -0.65
N PHE A 28 4.66 3.73 -1.61
CA PHE A 28 4.40 2.59 -2.50
C PHE A 28 4.72 2.94 -3.94
N SER A 29 5.18 1.93 -4.69
CA SER A 29 5.28 2.01 -6.14
C SER A 29 3.88 2.20 -6.75
N LYS A 30 3.82 2.55 -8.03
CA LYS A 30 2.56 2.78 -8.73
C LYS A 30 1.62 1.56 -8.63
N ASP A 31 2.14 0.36 -8.86
CA ASP A 31 1.33 -0.85 -8.85
C ASP A 31 0.91 -1.24 -7.43
N ALA A 32 1.82 -1.14 -6.46
CA ALA A 32 1.50 -1.39 -5.06
C ALA A 32 0.47 -0.39 -4.54
N ARG A 33 0.51 0.85 -5.00
CA ARG A 33 -0.46 1.88 -4.65
C ARG A 33 -1.87 1.48 -5.11
N LYS A 34 -1.99 0.91 -6.29
CA LYS A 34 -3.28 0.43 -6.80
C LYS A 34 -3.84 -0.71 -5.95
N ILE A 35 -2.97 -1.59 -5.48
CA ILE A 35 -3.39 -2.66 -4.56
C ILE A 35 -3.83 -2.07 -3.22
N LYS A 36 -3.10 -1.07 -2.70
CA LYS A 36 -3.49 -0.39 -1.47
C LYS A 36 -4.85 0.29 -1.62
N GLU A 37 -5.15 0.88 -2.77
CA GLU A 37 -6.46 1.47 -3.04
C GLU A 37 -7.57 0.42 -2.99
N ALA A 38 -7.31 -0.80 -3.47
CA ALA A 38 -8.26 -1.90 -3.36
C ALA A 38 -8.50 -2.28 -1.89
N ILE A 39 -7.45 -2.25 -1.07
CA ILE A 39 -7.57 -2.48 0.38
C ILE A 39 -8.42 -1.38 1.00
N ASP A 40 -8.17 -0.13 0.67
CA ASP A 40 -8.94 1.02 1.17
C ASP A 40 -10.42 0.84 0.86
N THR A 41 -10.75 0.47 -0.36
CA THR A 41 -12.13 0.23 -0.79
C THR A 41 -12.77 -0.91 0.01
N ALA A 42 -12.04 -2.00 0.20
CA ALA A 42 -12.54 -3.15 0.95
C ALA A 42 -12.77 -2.79 2.43
N MET A 43 -11.86 -2.04 3.03
CA MET A 43 -11.99 -1.61 4.42
C MET A 43 -13.19 -0.68 4.61
N ASP A 44 -13.39 0.27 3.69
CA ASP A 44 -14.53 1.19 3.74
C ASP A 44 -15.86 0.44 3.59
N ARG A 45 -15.89 -0.57 2.72
CA ARG A 45 -17.13 -1.29 2.41
C ARG A 45 -17.48 -2.36 3.44
N TYR A 46 -16.50 -3.14 3.87
CA TYR A 46 -16.73 -4.33 4.69
C TYR A 46 -16.37 -4.16 6.16
N GLU A 47 -15.53 -3.19 6.49
CA GLU A 47 -15.13 -2.83 7.86
C GLU A 47 -14.62 -4.04 8.66
N ARG A 48 -13.82 -4.90 8.01
CA ARG A 48 -13.24 -6.09 8.63
C ARG A 48 -11.89 -6.41 8.00
N THR A 49 -11.12 -7.27 8.69
CA THR A 49 -9.89 -7.84 8.13
C THR A 49 -10.22 -8.59 6.83
N VAL A 50 -9.39 -8.39 5.83
CA VAL A 50 -9.51 -9.07 4.53
C VAL A 50 -8.28 -9.93 4.27
N THR A 51 -8.46 -10.98 3.46
CA THR A 51 -7.36 -11.85 3.08
C THR A 51 -6.75 -11.38 1.75
N PRO A 52 -5.49 -11.75 1.46
CA PRO A 52 -4.90 -11.45 0.17
C PRO A 52 -5.72 -11.99 -1.01
N ASP A 53 -6.31 -13.18 -0.87
CA ASP A 53 -7.17 -13.75 -1.91
C ASP A 53 -8.41 -12.91 -2.15
N GLU A 54 -9.03 -12.40 -1.09
CA GLU A 54 -10.19 -11.53 -1.19
C GLU A 54 -9.84 -10.22 -1.90
N VAL A 55 -8.71 -9.61 -1.53
CA VAL A 55 -8.25 -8.36 -2.15
C VAL A 55 -7.92 -8.59 -3.62
N GLU A 56 -7.27 -9.69 -3.95
CA GLU A 56 -6.96 -10.05 -5.34
C GLU A 56 -8.24 -10.18 -6.17
N ALA A 57 -9.24 -10.90 -5.64
CA ALA A 57 -10.51 -11.08 -6.32
C ALA A 57 -11.22 -9.75 -6.57
N LEU A 58 -11.27 -8.88 -5.57
CA LEU A 58 -11.86 -7.55 -5.69
C LEU A 58 -11.10 -6.69 -6.70
N PHE A 59 -9.77 -6.72 -6.63
CA PHE A 59 -8.92 -5.95 -7.54
C PHE A 59 -9.16 -6.37 -8.99
N MET A 60 -9.18 -7.66 -9.27
CA MET A 60 -9.39 -8.16 -10.64
C MET A 60 -10.80 -7.86 -11.13
N ALA A 61 -11.80 -7.99 -10.26
CA ALA A 61 -13.18 -7.68 -10.61
C ALA A 61 -13.39 -6.20 -10.93
N ASN A 62 -12.70 -5.32 -10.23
CA ASN A 62 -12.83 -3.87 -10.42
C ASN A 62 -11.94 -3.32 -11.53
N ASN A 63 -11.08 -4.15 -12.13
CA ASN A 63 -10.19 -3.75 -13.20
C ASN A 63 -10.30 -4.70 -14.39
N PRO A 64 -11.49 -4.79 -15.03
CA PRO A 64 -11.73 -5.78 -16.09
C PRO A 64 -10.99 -5.46 -17.39
N THR A 65 -10.46 -4.25 -17.53
CA THR A 65 -9.77 -3.81 -18.76
C THR A 65 -8.28 -4.08 -18.76
N LEU A 66 -7.75 -4.68 -17.69
CA LEU A 66 -6.34 -5.05 -17.63
C LEU A 66 -5.99 -6.05 -18.72
N THR A 67 -4.83 -5.84 -19.35
CA THR A 67 -4.30 -6.81 -20.32
C THR A 67 -3.89 -8.10 -19.62
N THR A 68 -3.71 -9.17 -20.40
CA THR A 68 -3.23 -10.44 -19.84
C THR A 68 -1.89 -10.27 -19.14
N ALA A 69 -0.97 -9.50 -19.75
CA ALA A 69 0.34 -9.22 -19.14
C ALA A 69 0.20 -8.47 -17.81
N GLN A 70 -0.68 -7.47 -17.74
CA GLN A 70 -0.93 -6.73 -16.51
C GLN A 70 -1.53 -7.63 -15.43
N LYS A 71 -2.50 -8.47 -15.78
CA LYS A 71 -3.10 -9.42 -14.84
C LYS A 71 -2.05 -10.38 -14.28
N GLN A 72 -1.16 -10.88 -15.11
CA GLN A 72 -0.07 -11.76 -14.67
C GLN A 72 0.88 -11.04 -13.73
N GLY A 73 1.22 -9.79 -14.02
CA GLY A 73 2.07 -8.97 -13.17
C GLY A 73 1.45 -8.77 -11.78
N TYR A 74 0.19 -8.40 -11.73
CA TYR A 74 -0.52 -8.24 -10.45
C TYR A 74 -0.69 -9.57 -9.72
N ALA A 75 -0.97 -10.65 -10.44
CA ALA A 75 -1.05 -11.98 -9.82
C ALA A 75 0.27 -12.36 -9.15
N SER A 76 1.39 -12.04 -9.78
CA SER A 76 2.72 -12.26 -9.18
C SER A 76 2.92 -11.43 -7.93
N MET A 77 2.49 -10.16 -7.92
CA MET A 77 2.56 -9.31 -6.74
C MET A 77 1.70 -9.87 -5.61
N PHE A 78 0.48 -10.29 -5.90
CA PHE A 78 -0.38 -10.91 -4.88
C PHE A 78 0.21 -12.20 -4.33
N SER A 79 0.84 -13.02 -5.18
CA SER A 79 1.54 -14.23 -4.73
C SER A 79 2.66 -13.89 -3.75
N SER A 80 3.40 -12.83 -4.02
CA SER A 80 4.46 -12.34 -3.12
C SER A 80 3.87 -11.81 -1.82
N ILE A 81 2.76 -11.07 -1.89
CA ILE A 81 2.06 -10.55 -0.71
C ILE A 81 1.58 -11.71 0.18
N LYS A 82 1.06 -12.78 -0.41
CA LYS A 82 0.61 -13.96 0.33
C LYS A 82 1.73 -14.62 1.13
N ARG A 83 2.97 -14.51 0.65
CA ARG A 83 4.14 -15.07 1.34
C ARG A 83 4.65 -14.17 2.46
N GLU A 84 4.28 -12.91 2.47
CA GLU A 84 4.73 -11.97 3.48
C GLU A 84 4.02 -12.22 4.81
N GLN A 85 4.76 -12.02 5.90
CA GLN A 85 4.19 -12.09 7.24
C GLN A 85 3.72 -10.69 7.65
N PRO A 86 2.54 -10.57 8.27
CA PRO A 86 2.13 -9.28 8.82
C PRO A 86 3.11 -8.82 9.89
N MET A 87 3.43 -7.53 9.92
CA MET A 87 4.28 -6.96 10.94
C MET A 87 3.52 -6.82 12.26
N GLY A 88 4.21 -7.01 13.37
CA GLY A 88 3.68 -6.62 14.67
C GLY A 88 3.48 -5.10 14.73
N SER A 89 2.43 -4.64 15.41
CA SER A 89 2.08 -3.21 15.42
C SER A 89 3.20 -2.32 15.94
N ASP A 90 3.94 -2.76 16.95
CA ASP A 90 5.05 -2.00 17.53
C ASP A 90 6.21 -1.84 16.54
N ILE A 91 6.60 -2.92 15.87
CA ILE A 91 7.67 -2.89 14.88
C ILE A 91 7.22 -2.09 13.66
N ALA A 92 5.97 -2.29 13.21
CA ALA A 92 5.41 -1.59 12.08
C ALA A 92 5.37 -0.08 12.30
N GLN A 93 5.02 0.35 13.51
CA GLN A 93 4.97 1.77 13.86
C GLN A 93 6.36 2.39 13.74
N GLU A 94 7.38 1.72 14.24
CA GLU A 94 8.76 2.21 14.12
C GLU A 94 9.21 2.27 12.66
N VAL A 95 8.98 1.21 11.89
CA VAL A 95 9.36 1.14 10.48
C VAL A 95 8.65 2.21 9.67
N LEU A 96 7.34 2.34 9.84
CA LEU A 96 6.56 3.33 9.10
C LEU A 96 6.96 4.75 9.46
N SER A 97 7.25 5.02 10.74
CA SER A 97 7.72 6.34 11.17
C SER A 97 9.01 6.71 10.46
N LYS A 98 9.96 5.78 10.38
CA LYS A 98 11.24 6.01 9.70
C LYS A 98 11.07 6.21 8.21
N LEU A 99 10.23 5.39 7.58
CA LEU A 99 9.93 5.53 6.15
C LEU A 99 9.22 6.85 5.86
N PHE A 100 8.28 7.22 6.71
CA PHE A 100 7.57 8.50 6.58
C PHE A 100 8.55 9.68 6.67
N GLN A 101 9.47 9.64 7.62
CA GLN A 101 10.48 10.68 7.76
C GLN A 101 11.36 10.80 6.52
N GLN A 102 11.74 9.68 5.91
CA GLN A 102 12.52 9.67 4.67
C GLN A 102 11.72 10.30 3.52
N VAL A 103 10.46 9.92 3.37
CA VAL A 103 9.59 10.47 2.31
C VAL A 103 9.37 11.97 2.52
N VAL A 104 9.09 12.39 3.74
CA VAL A 104 8.89 13.81 4.06
C VAL A 104 10.18 14.59 3.84
N GLY A 105 11.34 14.02 4.23
CA GLY A 105 12.64 14.63 4.00
C GLY A 105 12.91 14.81 2.52
N GLU A 106 12.65 13.79 1.71
CA GLU A 106 12.77 13.85 0.25
C GLU A 106 11.80 14.89 -0.34
N ASP A 107 10.57 14.92 0.14
CA ASP A 107 9.57 15.89 -0.31
C ASP A 107 10.00 17.31 -0.02
N VAL A 108 10.52 17.58 1.16
CA VAL A 108 11.01 18.90 1.52
C VAL A 108 12.15 19.32 0.59
N ALA A 109 13.08 18.41 0.33
CA ALA A 109 14.17 18.67 -0.62
C ALA A 109 13.63 18.88 -2.04
N ASN A 110 12.70 18.06 -2.47
CA ASN A 110 12.09 18.15 -3.79
C ASN A 110 11.24 19.40 -3.94
N ILE A 111 10.51 19.79 -2.90
CA ILE A 111 9.71 21.01 -2.91
C ILE A 111 10.62 22.21 -3.15
N GLY A 112 11.75 22.27 -2.42
CA GLY A 112 12.71 23.34 -2.61
C GLY A 112 13.25 23.36 -4.03
N PHE A 113 13.60 22.19 -4.56
CA PHE A 113 14.10 22.05 -5.92
C PHE A 113 13.03 22.40 -6.96
N ASP A 114 11.82 21.91 -6.76
CA ASP A 114 10.69 22.16 -7.68
C ASP A 114 10.33 23.65 -7.72
N MET A 115 10.36 24.31 -6.59
CA MET A 115 10.14 25.76 -6.53
C MET A 115 11.18 26.52 -7.35
N VAL A 116 12.44 26.08 -7.29
CA VAL A 116 13.52 26.68 -8.10
C VAL A 116 13.26 26.42 -9.59
N ASN A 117 12.74 25.25 -9.94
CA ASN A 117 12.46 24.87 -11.33
C ASN A 117 11.09 25.28 -11.82
N GLY A 118 10.24 25.81 -10.97
CA GLY A 118 8.91 26.26 -11.32
C GLY A 118 7.87 25.16 -11.47
N ASP A 119 8.11 24.00 -10.94
CA ASP A 119 7.16 22.89 -10.96
C ASP A 119 6.11 22.96 -9.86
#